data_12021edd1e5efcdc222ad857f7e5be74
#
_entry.id   12021edd1e5efcdc222ad857f7e5be74
#
_cell.length_a   1.000
_cell.length_b   1.000
_cell.length_c   1.000
_cell.angle_alpha   90.00
_cell.angle_beta   90.00
_cell.angle_gamma   90.00
#
_symmetry.space_group_name_H-M   'P 1'
#
loop_
_entity.id
_entity.type
_entity.pdbx_description
1 polymer ?
#
loop_
_entity_poly.entity_id
_entity_poly.type
_entity_poly.pdbx_seq_one_letter_code
_entity_poly.pdbx_strand_id
1 'polypeptide(L)'
;MRSQILETIAALDSIKPEAFSGSEVERLQVRAAARRLLARVETPYERAWGFCFEHPVVFAALQICINVGLWKAWTNVGGGEKTIDQLVELTAPTVDTNLLRRLFRLLAAFSVVEETAEDTFEPTAFSYAIGDERTKVRASLQAATYQYIAAGHNLPAYLAKISYKEPTDIDVNNYTDTDPDGLSFFGRLQKSPAYFEAFTGHMEAWTAWKTPWTKVYDTARLLDGAILDDASPFVVDLGGNTGTDISYVLAKHPDLPTGSLVLQDLPEVIANVQVDEKISAMAHDFFLPQPVKGSRAYFLHAVLHDWPDAKAKQLLVNTKDAMIKGYSKLLIYDIVLPPIGASITQTTMDVEMMSLLSASERTQSAWENLLTDAGFKIVNFWPDPQEYEMIIEAELA
;
A
#
# COMPACT_ATOMS: atom_id res chain seq x y z
N MET A 1 26.11 0.10 34.45
CA MET A 1 25.09 -0.73 33.78
C MET A 1 23.66 -0.26 34.08
N ARG A 2 23.19 -0.28 35.34
CA ARG A 2 21.81 0.15 35.70
C ARG A 2 21.54 1.64 35.35
N SER A 3 22.51 2.56 35.63
CA SER A 3 22.44 3.98 35.25
C SER A 3 22.33 4.17 33.73
N GLN A 4 23.14 3.42 32.98
CA GLN A 4 23.15 3.49 31.50
C GLN A 4 21.82 3.01 30.86
N ILE A 5 21.17 1.99 31.45
CA ILE A 5 19.84 1.54 30.99
C ILE A 5 18.80 2.63 31.24
N LEU A 6 18.79 3.25 32.42
CA LEU A 6 17.85 4.32 32.74
C LEU A 6 18.03 5.57 31.86
N GLU A 7 19.29 5.93 31.57
CA GLU A 7 19.61 7.01 30.62
C GLU A 7 19.13 6.69 29.20
N THR A 8 19.27 5.43 28.76
CA THR A 8 18.77 4.97 27.46
C THR A 8 17.25 5.05 27.39
N ILE A 9 16.53 4.60 28.44
CA ILE A 9 15.07 4.70 28.50
C ILE A 9 14.64 6.17 28.41
N ALA A 10 15.21 7.05 29.23
CA ALA A 10 14.90 8.47 29.20
C ALA A 10 15.18 9.12 27.83
N ALA A 11 16.26 8.70 27.15
CA ALA A 11 16.57 9.15 25.81
C ALA A 11 15.50 8.70 24.78
N LEU A 12 15.05 7.43 24.86
CA LEU A 12 13.99 6.92 24.00
C LEU A 12 12.67 7.64 24.23
N ASP A 13 12.28 7.85 25.50
CA ASP A 13 11.04 8.54 25.88
C ASP A 13 11.04 10.04 25.48
N SER A 14 12.22 10.63 25.30
CA SER A 14 12.37 12.02 24.86
C SER A 14 12.22 12.23 23.37
N ILE A 15 12.22 11.17 22.55
CA ILE A 15 12.09 11.27 21.11
C ILE A 15 10.65 11.70 20.75
N LYS A 16 10.52 12.87 20.14
CA LYS A 16 9.25 13.41 19.65
C LYS A 16 9.15 13.26 18.14
N PRO A 17 7.95 13.15 17.57
CA PRO A 17 7.75 13.06 16.10
C PRO A 17 8.42 14.21 15.34
N GLU A 18 8.46 15.42 15.92
CA GLU A 18 9.05 16.62 15.34
C GLU A 18 10.56 16.51 15.13
N ALA A 19 11.24 15.63 15.89
CA ALA A 19 12.67 15.36 15.73
C ALA A 19 13.02 14.84 14.33
N PHE A 20 12.06 14.27 13.62
CA PHE A 20 12.22 13.71 12.28
C PHE A 20 11.71 14.63 11.16
N SER A 21 11.37 15.87 11.44
CA SER A 21 10.91 16.81 10.43
C SER A 21 11.96 16.98 9.32
N GLY A 22 11.60 16.50 8.11
CA GLY A 22 12.47 16.52 6.93
C GLY A 22 13.44 15.34 6.79
N SER A 23 13.43 14.36 7.70
CA SER A 23 14.27 13.16 7.62
C SER A 23 13.48 11.87 7.79
N GLU A 24 12.76 11.49 6.74
CA GLU A 24 11.99 10.24 6.72
C GLU A 24 12.89 9.00 6.86
N VAL A 25 14.07 9.03 6.27
CA VAL A 25 15.06 7.94 6.35
C VAL A 25 15.47 7.69 7.80
N GLU A 26 15.81 8.74 8.56
CA GLU A 26 16.18 8.62 9.98
C GLU A 26 15.00 8.09 10.82
N ARG A 27 13.79 8.56 10.56
CA ARG A 27 12.59 8.06 11.22
C ARG A 27 12.42 6.54 11.01
N LEU A 28 12.57 6.07 9.78
CA LEU A 28 12.48 4.65 9.44
C LEU A 28 13.62 3.82 10.08
N GLN A 29 14.84 4.36 10.16
CA GLN A 29 15.95 3.72 10.84
C GLN A 29 15.70 3.57 12.35
N VAL A 30 15.17 4.60 13.01
CA VAL A 30 14.79 4.54 14.43
C VAL A 30 13.65 3.54 14.64
N ARG A 31 12.61 3.55 13.79
CA ARG A 31 11.52 2.56 13.83
C ARG A 31 12.05 1.13 13.71
N ALA A 32 12.96 0.87 12.78
CA ALA A 32 13.56 -0.45 12.60
C ALA A 32 14.43 -0.84 13.81
N ALA A 33 15.19 0.10 14.38
CA ALA A 33 15.98 -0.13 15.59
C ALA A 33 15.11 -0.45 16.82
N ALA A 34 13.99 0.28 17.00
CA ALA A 34 13.03 0.02 18.06
C ALA A 34 12.42 -1.39 17.97
N ARG A 35 12.05 -1.83 16.75
CA ARG A 35 11.57 -3.20 16.52
C ARG A 35 12.62 -4.27 16.86
N ARG A 36 13.87 -4.04 16.48
CA ARG A 36 14.97 -4.96 16.83
C ARG A 36 15.27 -4.96 18.34
N LEU A 37 15.10 -3.81 19.01
CA LEU A 37 15.23 -3.74 20.47
C LEU A 37 14.12 -4.54 21.15
N LEU A 38 12.86 -4.31 20.77
CA LEU A 38 11.70 -5.02 21.30
C LEU A 38 11.91 -6.55 21.18
N ALA A 39 12.27 -7.03 19.99
CA ALA A 39 12.53 -8.45 19.74
C ALA A 39 13.66 -9.07 20.60
N ARG A 40 14.55 -8.26 21.16
CA ARG A 40 15.64 -8.72 22.05
C ARG A 40 15.29 -8.67 23.52
N VAL A 41 14.35 -7.81 23.92
CA VAL A 41 13.98 -7.65 25.33
C VAL A 41 12.78 -8.52 25.72
N GLU A 42 11.92 -8.85 24.77
CA GLU A 42 10.81 -9.78 24.96
C GLU A 42 11.28 -11.19 25.28
N THR A 43 10.66 -11.81 26.28
CA THR A 43 10.77 -13.26 26.47
C THR A 43 10.02 -14.00 25.36
N PRO A 44 10.34 -15.29 25.11
CA PRO A 44 9.60 -16.07 24.10
C PRO A 44 8.08 -16.09 24.33
N TYR A 45 7.63 -16.09 25.59
CA TYR A 45 6.21 -16.10 25.91
C TYR A 45 5.53 -14.76 25.64
N GLU A 46 6.16 -13.64 26.03
CA GLU A 46 5.64 -12.29 25.71
C GLU A 46 5.51 -12.09 24.20
N ARG A 47 6.48 -12.54 23.43
CA ARG A 47 6.41 -12.48 21.96
C ARG A 47 5.27 -13.33 21.39
N ALA A 48 5.07 -14.55 21.90
CA ALA A 48 3.94 -15.39 21.52
C ALA A 48 2.60 -14.76 21.94
N TRP A 49 2.56 -14.13 23.12
CA TRP A 49 1.38 -13.41 23.61
C TRP A 49 0.98 -12.30 22.65
N GLY A 50 1.94 -11.50 22.17
CA GLY A 50 1.72 -10.43 21.18
C GLY A 50 1.03 -10.94 19.93
N PHE A 51 1.56 -12.00 19.30
CA PHE A 51 0.98 -12.57 18.08
C PHE A 51 -0.39 -13.21 18.30
N CYS A 52 -0.58 -13.95 19.42
CA CYS A 52 -1.77 -14.76 19.61
C CYS A 52 -2.94 -14.01 20.21
N PHE A 53 -2.68 -13.01 21.07
CA PHE A 53 -3.72 -12.38 21.88
C PHE A 53 -3.79 -10.86 21.70
N GLU A 54 -2.68 -10.15 21.67
CA GLU A 54 -2.67 -8.69 21.61
C GLU A 54 -3.14 -8.16 20.27
N HIS A 55 -2.45 -8.52 19.19
CA HIS A 55 -2.77 -8.00 17.86
C HIS A 55 -4.20 -8.29 17.40
N PRO A 56 -4.75 -9.50 17.56
CA PRO A 56 -6.13 -9.77 17.17
C PRO A 56 -7.17 -8.94 17.93
N VAL A 57 -6.99 -8.74 19.24
CA VAL A 57 -7.99 -8.02 20.05
C VAL A 57 -7.91 -6.51 19.87
N VAL A 58 -6.71 -5.93 19.72
CA VAL A 58 -6.59 -4.49 19.41
C VAL A 58 -7.16 -4.17 18.04
N PHE A 59 -6.91 -5.03 17.04
CA PHE A 59 -7.51 -4.85 15.72
C PHE A 59 -9.04 -4.93 15.78
N ALA A 60 -9.61 -5.87 16.54
CA ALA A 60 -11.05 -5.96 16.75
C ALA A 60 -11.61 -4.71 17.42
N ALA A 61 -10.92 -4.15 18.43
CA ALA A 61 -11.34 -2.92 19.10
C ALA A 61 -11.34 -1.70 18.13
N LEU A 62 -10.31 -1.57 17.29
CA LEU A 62 -10.26 -0.55 16.24
C LEU A 62 -11.46 -0.67 15.30
N GLN A 63 -11.77 -1.88 14.86
CA GLN A 63 -12.87 -2.14 13.92
C GLN A 63 -14.23 -1.90 14.56
N ILE A 64 -14.43 -2.24 15.84
CA ILE A 64 -15.67 -1.91 16.56
C ILE A 64 -15.89 -0.40 16.57
N CYS A 65 -14.88 0.39 16.90
CA CYS A 65 -14.97 1.85 16.92
C CYS A 65 -15.19 2.45 15.52
N ILE A 66 -14.68 1.80 14.44
CA ILE A 66 -15.01 2.15 13.06
C ILE A 66 -16.50 1.90 12.78
N ASN A 67 -17.01 0.71 13.16
CA ASN A 67 -18.37 0.28 12.84
C ASN A 67 -19.44 1.16 13.52
N VAL A 68 -19.13 1.68 14.72
CA VAL A 68 -20.04 2.61 15.43
C VAL A 68 -19.79 4.08 15.08
N GLY A 69 -18.95 4.37 14.10
CA GLY A 69 -18.67 5.72 13.57
C GLY A 69 -17.87 6.63 14.49
N LEU A 70 -17.31 6.11 15.59
CA LEU A 70 -16.72 6.91 16.66
C LEU A 70 -15.55 7.77 16.18
N TRP A 71 -14.60 7.19 15.45
CA TRP A 71 -13.41 7.93 15.00
C TRP A 71 -13.77 9.14 14.15
N LYS A 72 -14.66 8.93 13.15
CA LYS A 72 -15.13 10.02 12.29
C LYS A 72 -15.88 11.09 13.08
N ALA A 73 -16.77 10.70 13.97
CA ALA A 73 -17.55 11.63 14.78
C ALA A 73 -16.63 12.44 15.70
N TRP A 74 -15.66 11.80 16.36
CA TRP A 74 -14.71 12.47 17.24
C TRP A 74 -13.83 13.48 16.48
N THR A 75 -13.29 13.09 15.34
CA THR A 75 -12.50 13.99 14.47
C THR A 75 -13.34 15.17 13.98
N ASN A 76 -14.59 14.94 13.58
CA ASN A 76 -15.48 16.00 13.06
C ASN A 76 -15.88 17.05 14.11
N VAL A 77 -15.89 16.70 15.40
CA VAL A 77 -16.09 17.67 16.49
C VAL A 77 -14.79 18.33 16.94
N GLY A 78 -13.72 18.19 16.16
CA GLY A 78 -12.42 18.81 16.41
C GLY A 78 -11.43 17.99 17.22
N GLY A 79 -11.76 16.71 17.54
CA GLY A 79 -10.93 15.88 18.42
C GLY A 79 -10.93 16.39 19.86
N GLY A 80 -9.73 16.44 20.45
CA GLY A 80 -9.52 16.91 21.82
C GLY A 80 -10.01 15.96 22.90
N GLU A 81 -9.69 16.27 24.14
CA GLU A 81 -10.03 15.48 25.33
C GLU A 81 -11.53 15.29 25.49
N LYS A 82 -11.94 14.07 25.80
CA LYS A 82 -13.34 13.69 26.08
C LYS A 82 -13.44 12.63 27.14
N THR A 83 -14.47 12.74 27.98
CA THR A 83 -14.83 11.67 28.89
C THR A 83 -15.44 10.50 28.13
N ILE A 84 -15.44 9.31 28.76
CA ILE A 84 -16.06 8.12 28.17
C ILE A 84 -17.54 8.31 27.82
N ASP A 85 -18.29 9.05 28.65
CA ASP A 85 -19.70 9.34 28.40
C ASP A 85 -19.88 10.25 27.18
N GLN A 86 -19.02 11.25 27.00
CA GLN A 86 -19.01 12.11 25.82
C GLN A 86 -18.63 11.32 24.55
N LEU A 87 -17.76 10.32 24.67
CA LEU A 87 -17.42 9.45 23.55
C LEU A 87 -18.58 8.51 23.19
N VAL A 88 -19.33 8.01 24.17
CA VAL A 88 -20.56 7.24 23.93
C VAL A 88 -21.58 8.03 23.12
N GLU A 89 -21.75 9.32 23.44
CA GLU A 89 -22.68 10.22 22.71
C GLU A 89 -22.31 10.38 21.22
N LEU A 90 -21.05 10.14 20.85
CA LEU A 90 -20.58 10.20 19.46
C LEU A 90 -20.80 8.90 18.67
N THR A 91 -21.25 7.81 19.32
CA THR A 91 -21.43 6.51 18.67
C THR A 91 -22.82 6.33 18.06
N ALA A 92 -22.89 5.64 16.92
CA ALA A 92 -24.16 5.27 16.29
C ALA A 92 -24.05 3.83 15.72
N PRO A 93 -24.78 2.83 16.30
CA PRO A 93 -25.69 2.95 17.45
C PRO A 93 -24.94 3.27 18.75
N THR A 94 -25.67 3.81 19.73
CA THR A 94 -25.11 4.12 21.06
C THR A 94 -24.55 2.87 21.72
N VAL A 95 -23.28 2.94 22.10
CA VAL A 95 -22.54 1.84 22.72
C VAL A 95 -22.73 1.88 24.24
N ASP A 96 -22.79 0.71 24.87
CA ASP A 96 -22.76 0.62 26.34
C ASP A 96 -21.45 1.25 26.89
N THR A 97 -21.59 2.12 27.91
CA THR A 97 -20.45 2.86 28.48
C THR A 97 -19.36 1.92 29.04
N ASN A 98 -19.75 0.80 29.68
CA ASN A 98 -18.77 -0.13 30.26
C ASN A 98 -18.02 -0.90 29.12
N LEU A 99 -18.74 -1.22 28.04
CA LEU A 99 -18.11 -1.83 26.86
C LEU A 99 -17.09 -0.86 26.25
N LEU A 100 -17.48 0.38 25.99
CA LEU A 100 -16.58 1.37 25.40
C LEU A 100 -15.37 1.65 26.30
N ARG A 101 -15.57 1.76 27.62
CA ARG A 101 -14.48 1.89 28.61
C ARG A 101 -13.45 0.77 28.50
N ARG A 102 -13.90 -0.48 28.37
CA ARG A 102 -12.99 -1.64 28.21
C ARG A 102 -12.19 -1.55 26.91
N LEU A 103 -12.84 -1.17 25.81
CA LEU A 103 -12.16 -1.00 24.52
C LEU A 103 -11.14 0.14 24.58
N PHE A 104 -11.50 1.26 25.20
CA PHE A 104 -10.62 2.43 25.27
C PHE A 104 -9.41 2.22 26.17
N ARG A 105 -9.55 1.49 27.28
CA ARG A 105 -8.38 1.07 28.10
C ARG A 105 -7.43 0.17 27.31
N LEU A 106 -7.94 -0.74 26.49
CA LEU A 106 -7.10 -1.53 25.58
C LEU A 106 -6.41 -0.64 24.54
N LEU A 107 -7.16 0.24 23.89
CA LEU A 107 -6.64 1.15 22.87
C LEU A 107 -5.60 2.12 23.44
N ALA A 108 -5.77 2.58 24.67
CA ALA A 108 -4.78 3.41 25.38
C ALA A 108 -3.50 2.64 25.68
N ALA A 109 -3.60 1.38 26.14
CA ALA A 109 -2.43 0.52 26.36
C ALA A 109 -1.61 0.29 25.07
N PHE A 110 -2.25 0.37 23.90
CA PHE A 110 -1.60 0.31 22.58
C PHE A 110 -1.26 1.69 21.98
N SER A 111 -1.35 2.77 22.78
CA SER A 111 -1.07 4.13 22.31
C SER A 111 -1.89 4.54 21.08
N VAL A 112 -3.06 3.94 20.90
CA VAL A 112 -4.02 4.36 19.86
C VAL A 112 -4.73 5.65 20.30
N VAL A 113 -5.04 5.76 21.59
CA VAL A 113 -5.53 6.97 22.25
C VAL A 113 -4.66 7.23 23.47
N GLU A 114 -4.66 8.44 24.00
CA GLU A 114 -4.00 8.79 25.26
C GLU A 114 -5.06 8.84 26.38
N GLU A 115 -4.83 8.13 27.50
CA GLU A 115 -5.65 8.25 28.73
C GLU A 115 -5.05 9.35 29.59
N THR A 116 -5.70 10.52 29.61
CA THR A 116 -5.22 11.73 30.29
C THR A 116 -5.66 11.82 31.74
N ALA A 117 -6.81 11.21 32.08
CA ALA A 117 -7.33 11.05 33.43
C ALA A 117 -8.28 9.84 33.48
N GLU A 118 -8.79 9.51 34.67
CA GLU A 118 -9.78 8.43 34.82
C GLU A 118 -10.97 8.64 33.88
N ASP A 119 -11.23 7.62 33.04
CA ASP A 119 -12.29 7.64 32.01
C ASP A 119 -12.23 8.84 31.04
N THR A 120 -11.05 9.42 30.82
CA THR A 120 -10.85 10.61 29.98
C THR A 120 -9.73 10.35 28.98
N PHE A 121 -10.01 10.60 27.70
CA PHE A 121 -9.13 10.23 26.60
C PHE A 121 -8.93 11.36 25.59
N GLU A 122 -7.74 11.40 25.01
CA GLU A 122 -7.39 12.30 23.92
C GLU A 122 -6.94 11.49 22.69
N PRO A 123 -7.27 11.95 21.44
CA PRO A 123 -6.83 11.25 20.24
C PRO A 123 -5.33 11.47 19.99
N THR A 124 -4.64 10.38 19.65
CA THR A 124 -3.29 10.47 19.07
C THR A 124 -3.36 10.84 17.59
N ALA A 125 -2.21 11.14 16.97
CA ALA A 125 -2.14 11.35 15.52
C ALA A 125 -2.72 10.17 14.73
N PHE A 126 -2.53 8.93 15.22
CA PHE A 126 -3.07 7.73 14.57
C PHE A 126 -4.59 7.66 14.63
N SER A 127 -5.18 7.79 15.82
CA SER A 127 -6.63 7.74 15.96
C SER A 127 -7.35 8.91 15.27
N TYR A 128 -6.71 10.09 15.26
CA TYR A 128 -7.20 11.22 14.49
C TYR A 128 -7.20 10.91 12.98
N ALA A 129 -6.13 10.29 12.48
CA ALA A 129 -6.03 9.88 11.08
C ALA A 129 -7.11 8.84 10.68
N ILE A 130 -7.51 7.93 11.59
CA ILE A 130 -8.62 7.00 11.32
C ILE A 130 -9.94 7.76 11.08
N GLY A 131 -10.17 8.85 11.79
CA GLY A 131 -11.36 9.68 11.66
C GLY A 131 -11.35 10.64 10.47
N ASP A 132 -10.17 11.03 9.99
CA ASP A 132 -10.00 11.94 8.85
C ASP A 132 -10.03 11.16 7.52
N GLU A 133 -11.10 11.35 6.76
CA GLU A 133 -11.30 10.63 5.47
C GLU A 133 -10.21 10.94 4.42
N ARG A 134 -9.51 12.05 4.55
CA ARG A 134 -8.44 12.44 3.62
C ARG A 134 -7.21 11.55 3.75
N THR A 135 -6.97 10.97 4.92
CA THR A 135 -5.80 10.12 5.18
C THR A 135 -5.94 8.70 4.63
N LYS A 136 -7.18 8.26 4.39
CA LYS A 136 -7.53 6.88 3.98
C LYS A 136 -7.08 5.77 4.93
N VAL A 137 -6.59 6.09 6.13
CA VAL A 137 -6.17 5.10 7.15
C VAL A 137 -7.33 4.18 7.53
N ARG A 138 -8.55 4.71 7.66
CA ARG A 138 -9.75 3.90 7.90
C ARG A 138 -10.00 2.89 6.77
N ALA A 139 -9.85 3.31 5.52
CA ALA A 139 -10.04 2.43 4.37
C ALA A 139 -9.04 1.26 4.38
N SER A 140 -7.79 1.50 4.78
CA SER A 140 -6.79 0.45 4.94
C SER A 140 -7.19 -0.58 6.02
N LEU A 141 -7.70 -0.12 7.17
CA LEU A 141 -8.19 -1.01 8.23
C LEU A 141 -9.43 -1.82 7.78
N GLN A 142 -10.31 -1.22 6.97
CA GLN A 142 -11.46 -1.90 6.42
C GLN A 142 -11.07 -2.91 5.33
N ALA A 143 -10.15 -2.58 4.44
CA ALA A 143 -9.61 -3.51 3.45
C ALA A 143 -8.98 -4.74 4.13
N ALA A 144 -8.18 -4.53 5.18
CA ALA A 144 -7.64 -5.61 5.99
C ALA A 144 -8.73 -6.52 6.56
N THR A 145 -9.81 -5.94 7.12
CA THR A 145 -10.94 -6.68 7.66
C THR A 145 -11.67 -7.49 6.58
N TYR A 146 -11.89 -6.90 5.42
CA TYR A 146 -12.72 -7.52 4.38
C TYR A 146 -11.98 -8.63 3.63
N GLN A 147 -10.66 -8.51 3.44
CA GLN A 147 -9.93 -9.35 2.51
C GLN A 147 -8.71 -10.06 3.12
N TYR A 148 -7.80 -9.31 3.76
CA TYR A 148 -6.48 -9.82 4.11
C TYR A 148 -6.48 -10.77 5.31
N ILE A 149 -7.23 -10.44 6.38
CA ILE A 149 -7.22 -11.22 7.63
C ILE A 149 -7.79 -12.62 7.42
N ALA A 150 -8.92 -12.74 6.72
CA ALA A 150 -9.54 -14.03 6.46
C ALA A 150 -8.61 -14.93 5.63
N ALA A 151 -7.99 -14.37 4.58
CA ALA A 151 -7.02 -15.08 3.76
C ALA A 151 -5.78 -15.50 4.56
N GLY A 152 -5.21 -14.60 5.37
CA GLY A 152 -4.08 -14.92 6.24
C GLY A 152 -4.37 -16.04 7.23
N HIS A 153 -5.57 -16.09 7.81
CA HIS A 153 -5.98 -17.15 8.72
C HIS A 153 -6.15 -18.51 8.01
N ASN A 154 -6.61 -18.54 6.76
CA ASN A 154 -6.79 -19.77 5.98
C ASN A 154 -5.48 -20.30 5.40
N LEU A 155 -4.48 -19.44 5.21
CA LEU A 155 -3.25 -19.78 4.50
C LEU A 155 -2.58 -21.09 4.95
N PRO A 156 -2.45 -21.40 6.28
CA PRO A 156 -1.89 -22.68 6.71
C PRO A 156 -2.68 -23.89 6.23
N ALA A 157 -4.01 -23.81 6.26
CA ALA A 157 -4.89 -24.91 5.82
C ALA A 157 -4.84 -25.08 4.29
N TYR A 158 -4.85 -23.98 3.55
CA TYR A 158 -4.72 -23.98 2.09
C TYR A 158 -3.38 -24.58 1.64
N LEU A 159 -2.26 -24.14 2.22
CA LEU A 159 -0.94 -24.67 1.87
C LEU A 159 -0.82 -26.16 2.19
N ALA A 160 -1.41 -26.64 3.29
CA ALA A 160 -1.48 -28.07 3.58
C ALA A 160 -2.29 -28.84 2.50
N LYS A 161 -3.42 -28.27 2.05
CA LYS A 161 -4.26 -28.85 0.98
C LYS A 161 -3.51 -29.03 -0.34
N ILE A 162 -2.63 -28.09 -0.69
CA ILE A 162 -1.79 -28.16 -1.89
C ILE A 162 -0.42 -28.83 -1.64
N SER A 163 -0.25 -29.51 -0.50
CA SER A 163 0.99 -30.20 -0.11
C SER A 163 2.21 -29.27 -0.02
N TYR A 164 2.00 -28.05 0.47
CA TYR A 164 3.01 -26.99 0.67
C TYR A 164 3.80 -26.65 -0.60
N LYS A 165 3.16 -26.73 -1.76
CA LYS A 165 3.75 -26.26 -3.01
C LYS A 165 3.49 -24.77 -3.17
N GLU A 166 4.36 -24.10 -3.93
CA GLU A 166 4.15 -22.71 -4.33
C GLU A 166 2.83 -22.57 -5.11
N PRO A 167 1.89 -21.70 -4.69
CA PRO A 167 0.70 -21.42 -5.47
C PRO A 167 1.08 -20.57 -6.69
N THR A 168 0.57 -20.94 -7.86
CA THR A 168 0.86 -20.26 -9.15
C THR A 168 -0.38 -19.99 -9.98
N ASP A 169 -1.55 -20.40 -9.51
CA ASP A 169 -2.83 -20.22 -10.19
C ASP A 169 -3.60 -19.08 -9.53
N ILE A 170 -3.84 -18.01 -10.28
CA ILE A 170 -4.56 -16.82 -9.79
C ILE A 170 -6.08 -17.10 -9.62
N ASP A 171 -6.62 -18.06 -10.34
CA ASP A 171 -8.05 -18.38 -10.33
C ASP A 171 -8.39 -19.44 -9.25
N VAL A 172 -7.39 -20.22 -8.80
CA VAL A 172 -7.54 -21.24 -7.74
C VAL A 172 -6.46 -21.03 -6.69
N ASN A 173 -6.74 -20.18 -5.73
CA ASN A 173 -5.77 -19.76 -4.72
C ASN A 173 -6.36 -19.74 -3.31
N ASN A 174 -5.57 -19.35 -2.32
CA ASN A 174 -6.01 -19.26 -0.93
C ASN A 174 -7.17 -18.28 -0.74
N TYR A 175 -7.22 -17.17 -1.48
CA TYR A 175 -8.32 -16.22 -1.38
C TYR A 175 -9.63 -16.82 -1.88
N THR A 176 -9.63 -17.46 -3.06
CA THR A 176 -10.83 -18.14 -3.62
C THR A 176 -11.30 -19.29 -2.72
N ASP A 177 -10.38 -19.94 -1.98
CA ASP A 177 -10.71 -21.01 -1.02
C ASP A 177 -11.44 -20.46 0.23
N THR A 178 -11.22 -19.20 0.59
CA THR A 178 -11.91 -18.54 1.72
C THR A 178 -13.15 -17.75 1.34
N ASP A 179 -13.25 -17.33 0.09
CA ASP A 179 -14.37 -16.54 -0.36
C ASP A 179 -15.66 -17.38 -0.43
N PRO A 180 -16.76 -16.96 0.21
CA PRO A 180 -18.00 -17.76 0.27
C PRO A 180 -18.62 -18.10 -1.09
N ASP A 181 -18.35 -17.26 -2.10
CA ASP A 181 -18.86 -17.42 -3.47
C ASP A 181 -17.78 -17.97 -4.42
N GLY A 182 -16.57 -18.27 -3.91
CA GLY A 182 -15.42 -18.69 -4.72
C GLY A 182 -14.89 -17.62 -5.67
N LEU A 183 -15.12 -16.35 -5.38
CA LEU A 183 -14.65 -15.25 -6.22
C LEU A 183 -13.14 -15.02 -6.02
N SER A 184 -12.47 -14.62 -7.10
CA SER A 184 -11.12 -14.09 -7.02
C SER A 184 -11.12 -12.74 -6.27
N PHE A 185 -9.93 -12.31 -5.84
CA PHE A 185 -9.75 -11.03 -5.16
C PHE A 185 -10.39 -9.86 -5.95
N PHE A 186 -10.02 -9.68 -7.20
CA PHE A 186 -10.59 -8.65 -8.06
C PHE A 186 -12.07 -8.88 -8.39
N GLY A 187 -12.49 -10.14 -8.54
CA GLY A 187 -13.91 -10.49 -8.73
C GLY A 187 -14.79 -10.08 -7.54
N ARG A 188 -14.27 -10.18 -6.32
CA ARG A 188 -14.95 -9.69 -5.11
C ARG A 188 -15.07 -8.17 -5.10
N LEU A 189 -14.02 -7.45 -5.52
CA LEU A 189 -14.06 -5.99 -5.65
C LEU A 189 -15.16 -5.54 -6.61
N GLN A 190 -15.25 -6.16 -7.79
CA GLN A 190 -16.28 -5.84 -8.78
C GLN A 190 -17.70 -6.11 -8.27
N LYS A 191 -17.88 -7.13 -7.43
CA LYS A 191 -19.20 -7.56 -6.93
C LYS A 191 -19.66 -6.78 -5.70
N SER A 192 -18.75 -6.19 -4.92
CA SER A 192 -19.05 -5.53 -3.64
C SER A 192 -18.54 -4.09 -3.59
N PRO A 193 -19.45 -3.08 -3.66
CA PRO A 193 -19.04 -1.68 -3.55
C PRO A 193 -18.24 -1.34 -2.29
N ALA A 194 -18.57 -1.97 -1.15
CA ALA A 194 -17.85 -1.72 0.10
C ALA A 194 -16.39 -2.23 0.06
N TYR A 195 -16.15 -3.38 -0.58
CA TYR A 195 -14.80 -3.92 -0.79
C TYR A 195 -14.01 -3.05 -1.76
N PHE A 196 -14.66 -2.61 -2.84
CA PHE A 196 -14.06 -1.74 -3.83
C PHE A 196 -13.64 -0.39 -3.23
N GLU A 197 -14.53 0.28 -2.47
CA GLU A 197 -14.24 1.54 -1.80
C GLU A 197 -13.09 1.41 -0.79
N ALA A 198 -13.12 0.35 0.02
CA ALA A 198 -12.07 0.10 1.00
C ALA A 198 -10.72 -0.17 0.31
N PHE A 199 -10.68 -0.96 -0.76
CA PHE A 199 -9.47 -1.25 -1.51
C PHE A 199 -8.93 0.00 -2.22
N THR A 200 -9.77 0.73 -2.95
CA THR A 200 -9.35 1.96 -3.64
C THR A 200 -8.77 2.98 -2.66
N GLY A 201 -9.44 3.20 -1.52
CA GLY A 201 -8.91 4.07 -0.48
C GLY A 201 -7.62 3.54 0.17
N HIS A 202 -7.48 2.22 0.30
CA HIS A 202 -6.22 1.62 0.76
C HIS A 202 -5.08 1.90 -0.23
N MET A 203 -5.32 1.77 -1.53
CA MET A 203 -4.32 2.08 -2.56
C MET A 203 -3.94 3.57 -2.56
N GLU A 204 -4.90 4.47 -2.36
CA GLU A 204 -4.59 5.91 -2.18
C GLU A 204 -3.67 6.15 -0.98
N ALA A 205 -3.97 5.54 0.19
CA ALA A 205 -3.12 5.64 1.38
C ALA A 205 -1.73 5.05 1.13
N TRP A 206 -1.67 3.93 0.46
CA TRP A 206 -0.44 3.22 0.10
C TRP A 206 0.47 4.08 -0.78
N THR A 207 -0.07 4.68 -1.84
CA THR A 207 0.69 5.57 -2.72
C THR A 207 1.12 6.86 -2.00
N ALA A 208 0.23 7.46 -1.21
CA ALA A 208 0.53 8.69 -0.47
C ALA A 208 1.60 8.51 0.63
N TRP A 209 1.73 7.30 1.17
CA TRP A 209 2.74 6.98 2.18
C TRP A 209 4.15 6.83 1.60
N LYS A 210 4.28 6.51 0.31
CA LYS A 210 5.54 6.25 -0.38
C LYS A 210 6.22 7.53 -0.86
N THR A 211 7.48 7.38 -1.24
CA THR A 211 8.18 8.43 -1.98
C THR A 211 7.54 8.56 -3.37
N PRO A 212 7.08 9.74 -3.79
CA PRO A 212 6.63 9.94 -5.16
C PRO A 212 7.70 9.47 -6.16
N TRP A 213 7.34 8.62 -7.11
CA TRP A 213 8.28 8.03 -8.06
C TRP A 213 9.10 9.07 -8.84
N THR A 214 8.54 10.26 -9.04
CA THR A 214 9.23 11.39 -9.68
C THR A 214 10.37 11.99 -8.83
N LYS A 215 10.50 11.58 -7.57
CA LYS A 215 11.66 11.89 -6.71
C LYS A 215 12.68 10.74 -6.69
N VAL A 216 12.27 9.53 -7.04
CA VAL A 216 13.13 8.34 -7.18
C VAL A 216 13.80 8.35 -8.55
N TYR A 217 13.04 8.64 -9.60
CA TYR A 217 13.51 8.73 -10.97
C TYR A 217 13.50 10.18 -11.45
N ASP A 218 14.61 10.63 -12.01
CA ASP A 218 14.66 11.96 -12.64
C ASP A 218 13.89 11.99 -13.96
N THR A 219 12.63 12.41 -13.89
CA THR A 219 11.74 12.47 -15.06
C THR A 219 12.17 13.47 -16.12
N ALA A 220 13.15 14.37 -15.86
CA ALA A 220 13.77 15.21 -16.88
C ALA A 220 14.48 14.37 -17.95
N ARG A 221 14.96 13.17 -17.60
CA ARG A 221 15.53 12.20 -18.56
C ARG A 221 14.52 11.72 -19.61
N LEU A 222 13.22 11.76 -19.31
CA LEU A 222 12.18 11.44 -20.27
C LEU A 222 11.99 12.56 -21.30
N LEU A 223 12.25 13.81 -20.93
CA LEU A 223 12.13 14.95 -21.84
C LEU A 223 13.24 14.95 -22.90
N ASP A 224 14.40 14.38 -22.58
CA ASP A 224 15.51 14.32 -23.54
C ASP A 224 15.14 13.43 -24.74
N GLY A 225 15.06 14.02 -25.89
CA GLY A 225 14.65 13.37 -27.16
C GLY A 225 13.15 13.04 -27.25
N ALA A 226 12.32 13.56 -26.32
CA ALA A 226 10.87 13.37 -26.40
C ALA A 226 10.24 14.17 -27.54
N ILE A 227 9.21 13.59 -28.14
CA ILE A 227 8.31 14.30 -29.06
C ILE A 227 7.19 14.87 -28.19
N LEU A 228 7.14 16.21 -28.11
CA LEU A 228 6.18 16.94 -27.28
C LEU A 228 5.24 17.75 -28.19
N ASP A 229 4.34 17.06 -28.83
CA ASP A 229 3.26 17.65 -29.61
C ASP A 229 1.88 17.17 -29.08
N ASP A 230 0.82 17.78 -29.56
CA ASP A 230 -0.55 17.49 -29.10
C ASP A 230 -1.04 16.06 -29.47
N ALA A 231 -0.29 15.31 -30.28
CA ALA A 231 -0.65 13.99 -30.73
C ALA A 231 0.21 12.88 -30.09
N SER A 232 1.33 13.23 -29.46
CA SER A 232 2.31 12.26 -28.98
C SER A 232 2.13 11.98 -27.48
N PRO A 233 1.87 10.71 -27.11
CA PRO A 233 1.79 10.34 -25.70
C PRO A 233 3.17 10.43 -25.04
N PHE A 234 3.25 11.04 -23.86
CA PHE A 234 4.50 11.18 -23.12
C PHE A 234 4.63 10.11 -22.03
N VAL A 235 3.64 9.97 -21.16
CA VAL A 235 3.60 8.90 -20.16
C VAL A 235 2.23 8.22 -20.21
N VAL A 236 2.25 6.89 -20.22
CA VAL A 236 1.07 6.04 -20.03
C VAL A 236 1.23 5.34 -18.68
N ASP A 237 0.31 5.60 -17.76
CA ASP A 237 0.24 5.01 -16.44
C ASP A 237 -0.76 3.83 -16.49
N LEU A 238 -0.23 2.59 -16.45
CA LEU A 238 -1.00 1.36 -16.61
C LEU A 238 -1.43 0.83 -15.23
N GLY A 239 -2.73 0.76 -14.97
CA GLY A 239 -3.27 0.40 -13.67
C GLY A 239 -3.09 1.53 -12.65
N GLY A 240 -3.15 2.79 -13.11
CA GLY A 240 -2.83 3.96 -12.29
C GLY A 240 -3.91 4.38 -11.28
N ASN A 241 -4.95 3.56 -11.10
CA ASN A 241 -6.00 3.75 -10.09
C ASN A 241 -6.59 5.18 -10.15
N THR A 242 -6.47 5.96 -9.07
CA THR A 242 -6.98 7.34 -8.97
C THR A 242 -6.12 8.39 -9.68
N GLY A 243 -5.01 7.99 -10.32
CA GLY A 243 -4.13 8.87 -11.07
C GLY A 243 -3.15 9.69 -10.23
N THR A 244 -2.84 9.24 -9.01
CA THR A 244 -1.90 9.92 -8.12
C THR A 244 -0.50 10.02 -8.75
N ASP A 245 0.02 8.92 -9.28
CA ASP A 245 1.37 8.86 -9.84
C ASP A 245 1.55 9.70 -11.10
N ILE A 246 0.58 9.67 -11.99
CA ILE A 246 0.63 10.48 -13.20
C ILE A 246 0.45 11.97 -12.89
N SER A 247 -0.29 12.30 -11.81
CA SER A 247 -0.42 13.69 -11.32
C SER A 247 0.91 14.26 -10.79
N TYR A 248 1.80 13.42 -10.25
CA TYR A 248 3.16 13.85 -9.88
C TYR A 248 3.99 14.26 -11.09
N VAL A 249 3.78 13.61 -12.25
CA VAL A 249 4.44 14.02 -13.50
C VAL A 249 3.95 15.39 -13.94
N LEU A 250 2.63 15.60 -13.95
CA LEU A 250 2.06 16.89 -14.34
C LEU A 250 2.50 18.01 -13.40
N ALA A 251 2.53 17.75 -12.09
CA ALA A 251 3.01 18.76 -11.11
C ALA A 251 4.49 19.14 -11.32
N LYS A 252 5.33 18.19 -11.75
CA LYS A 252 6.75 18.42 -12.03
C LYS A 252 6.98 19.06 -13.40
N HIS A 253 6.12 18.78 -14.36
CA HIS A 253 6.20 19.24 -15.76
C HIS A 253 4.87 19.87 -16.22
N PRO A 254 4.48 21.04 -15.68
CA PRO A 254 3.17 21.63 -15.94
C PRO A 254 2.96 22.12 -17.38
N ASP A 255 4.05 22.25 -18.15
CA ASP A 255 4.02 22.70 -19.54
C ASP A 255 3.83 21.57 -20.55
N LEU A 256 3.65 20.32 -20.10
CA LEU A 256 3.36 19.20 -21.00
C LEU A 256 2.04 19.45 -21.76
N PRO A 257 1.97 19.04 -23.04
CA PRO A 257 0.77 19.16 -23.84
C PRO A 257 -0.43 18.41 -23.23
N THR A 258 -1.63 18.99 -23.37
CA THR A 258 -2.87 18.33 -22.91
C THR A 258 -3.05 17.00 -23.62
N GLY A 259 -3.36 15.92 -22.85
CA GLY A 259 -3.53 14.57 -23.38
C GLY A 259 -2.24 13.79 -23.62
N SER A 260 -1.06 14.39 -23.40
CA SER A 260 0.22 13.66 -23.46
C SER A 260 0.42 12.72 -22.27
N LEU A 261 -0.28 12.94 -21.16
CA LEU A 261 -0.35 12.08 -19.99
C LEU A 261 -1.62 11.24 -20.06
N VAL A 262 -1.49 9.92 -20.04
CA VAL A 262 -2.61 8.98 -20.19
C VAL A 262 -2.67 8.08 -18.97
N LEU A 263 -3.77 8.18 -18.20
CA LEU A 263 -4.12 7.27 -17.12
C LEU A 263 -4.94 6.13 -17.67
N GLN A 264 -4.53 4.90 -17.44
CA GLN A 264 -5.26 3.69 -17.83
C GLN A 264 -5.60 2.83 -16.63
N ASP A 265 -6.86 2.40 -16.55
CA ASP A 265 -7.35 1.40 -15.60
C ASP A 265 -8.65 0.77 -16.13
N LEU A 266 -9.21 -0.17 -15.37
CA LEU A 266 -10.47 -0.81 -15.72
C LEU A 266 -11.63 0.20 -15.81
N PRO A 267 -12.69 -0.08 -16.62
CA PRO A 267 -13.79 0.85 -16.82
C PRO A 267 -14.45 1.33 -15.53
N GLU A 268 -14.61 0.45 -14.53
CA GLU A 268 -15.21 0.77 -13.24
C GLU A 268 -14.36 1.72 -12.39
N VAL A 269 -13.04 1.69 -12.55
CA VAL A 269 -12.12 2.63 -11.90
C VAL A 269 -12.19 3.98 -12.61
N ILE A 270 -12.01 4.00 -13.93
CA ILE A 270 -12.00 5.22 -14.75
C ILE A 270 -13.32 5.99 -14.65
N ALA A 271 -14.44 5.30 -14.51
CA ALA A 271 -15.76 5.95 -14.37
C ALA A 271 -15.87 6.86 -13.13
N ASN A 272 -15.03 6.65 -12.13
CA ASN A 272 -15.05 7.38 -10.85
C ASN A 272 -13.81 8.27 -10.64
N VAL A 273 -12.85 8.26 -11.57
CA VAL A 273 -11.61 9.01 -11.42
C VAL A 273 -11.82 10.50 -11.62
N GLN A 274 -11.13 11.31 -10.83
CA GLN A 274 -11.07 12.77 -10.97
C GLN A 274 -9.62 13.20 -11.07
N VAL A 275 -9.19 13.52 -12.27
CA VAL A 275 -7.82 14.01 -12.55
C VAL A 275 -7.86 15.38 -13.22
N ASP A 276 -6.71 16.04 -13.30
CA ASP A 276 -6.55 17.29 -14.03
C ASP A 276 -6.97 17.12 -15.49
N GLU A 277 -7.58 18.16 -16.11
CA GLU A 277 -8.03 18.16 -17.49
C GLU A 277 -6.93 17.90 -18.53
N LYS A 278 -5.67 18.08 -18.16
CA LYS A 278 -4.52 17.76 -18.98
C LYS A 278 -4.22 16.26 -19.05
N ILE A 279 -4.75 15.46 -18.12
CA ILE A 279 -4.58 14.00 -18.07
C ILE A 279 -5.75 13.34 -18.80
N SER A 280 -5.43 12.50 -19.78
CA SER A 280 -6.44 11.70 -20.49
C SER A 280 -6.73 10.41 -19.72
N ALA A 281 -7.91 10.28 -19.12
CA ALA A 281 -8.33 9.04 -18.47
C ALA A 281 -8.95 8.09 -19.52
N MET A 282 -8.43 6.86 -19.62
CA MET A 282 -8.80 5.87 -20.63
C MET A 282 -9.08 4.51 -19.97
N ALA A 283 -10.27 3.99 -20.16
CA ALA A 283 -10.60 2.62 -19.76
C ALA A 283 -9.83 1.62 -20.64
N HIS A 284 -9.01 0.77 -20.01
CA HIS A 284 -8.23 -0.24 -20.70
C HIS A 284 -7.86 -1.41 -19.77
N ASP A 285 -8.06 -2.62 -20.24
CA ASP A 285 -7.53 -3.84 -19.63
C ASP A 285 -6.14 -4.12 -20.20
N PHE A 286 -5.10 -4.06 -19.39
CA PHE A 286 -3.71 -4.25 -19.79
C PHE A 286 -3.39 -5.67 -20.28
N PHE A 287 -4.31 -6.65 -20.09
CA PHE A 287 -4.20 -7.96 -20.73
C PHE A 287 -4.61 -7.98 -22.21
N LEU A 288 -5.19 -6.89 -22.67
CA LEU A 288 -5.47 -6.65 -24.09
C LEU A 288 -4.30 -5.89 -24.75
N PRO A 289 -4.20 -5.89 -26.10
CA PRO A 289 -3.17 -5.13 -26.81
C PRO A 289 -3.21 -3.65 -26.43
N GLN A 290 -2.07 -3.08 -26.02
CA GLN A 290 -1.95 -1.68 -25.62
C GLN A 290 -2.36 -0.73 -26.75
N PRO A 291 -3.44 0.09 -26.60
CA PRO A 291 -3.93 0.97 -27.65
C PRO A 291 -3.07 2.21 -27.87
N VAL A 292 -2.45 2.75 -26.82
CA VAL A 292 -1.59 3.94 -26.90
C VAL A 292 -0.21 3.52 -27.36
N LYS A 293 0.13 3.88 -28.59
CA LYS A 293 1.39 3.47 -29.24
C LYS A 293 2.44 4.57 -29.18
N GLY A 294 3.70 4.18 -29.06
CA GLY A 294 4.85 5.07 -29.18
C GLY A 294 5.01 6.08 -28.06
N SER A 295 4.45 5.82 -26.86
CA SER A 295 4.67 6.68 -25.70
C SER A 295 6.17 6.76 -25.35
N ARG A 296 6.58 7.92 -24.83
CA ARG A 296 7.94 8.07 -24.31
C ARG A 296 8.20 7.16 -23.11
N ALA A 297 7.22 7.00 -22.22
CA ALA A 297 7.30 6.05 -21.13
C ALA A 297 5.97 5.31 -20.94
N TYR A 298 6.08 4.04 -20.58
CA TYR A 298 5.01 3.22 -20.01
C TYR A 298 5.39 2.95 -18.57
N PHE A 299 4.52 3.32 -17.65
CA PHE A 299 4.75 3.28 -16.22
C PHE A 299 3.78 2.28 -15.56
N LEU A 300 4.29 1.51 -14.60
CA LEU A 300 3.51 0.59 -13.76
C LEU A 300 3.98 0.77 -12.32
N HIS A 301 3.06 0.94 -11.39
CA HIS A 301 3.35 1.02 -9.97
C HIS A 301 2.51 0.02 -9.21
N ALA A 302 3.16 -0.93 -8.51
CA ALA A 302 2.49 -1.97 -7.74
C ALA A 302 1.41 -2.71 -8.56
N VAL A 303 1.76 -3.12 -9.78
CA VAL A 303 0.89 -3.86 -10.71
C VAL A 303 1.42 -5.25 -11.00
N LEU A 304 2.71 -5.36 -11.34
CA LEU A 304 3.27 -6.64 -11.77
C LEU A 304 3.44 -7.63 -10.61
N HIS A 305 3.50 -7.15 -9.39
CA HIS A 305 3.53 -7.99 -8.19
C HIS A 305 2.20 -8.71 -7.91
N ASP A 306 1.09 -8.23 -8.46
CA ASP A 306 -0.23 -8.86 -8.33
C ASP A 306 -0.38 -10.12 -9.20
N TRP A 307 0.56 -10.39 -10.08
CA TRP A 307 0.41 -11.40 -11.12
C TRP A 307 1.51 -12.44 -11.09
N PRO A 308 1.15 -13.75 -11.17
CA PRO A 308 2.12 -14.82 -11.46
C PRO A 308 2.89 -14.54 -12.76
N ASP A 309 4.12 -15.03 -12.85
CA ASP A 309 5.06 -14.69 -13.95
C ASP A 309 4.48 -14.85 -15.35
N ALA A 310 3.65 -15.86 -15.58
CA ALA A 310 3.01 -16.06 -16.89
C ALA A 310 2.07 -14.90 -17.28
N LYS A 311 1.29 -14.39 -16.32
CA LYS A 311 0.38 -13.26 -16.51
C LYS A 311 1.15 -11.93 -16.58
N ALA A 312 2.11 -11.73 -15.69
CA ALA A 312 3.01 -10.56 -15.73
C ALA A 312 3.73 -10.46 -17.10
N LYS A 313 4.22 -11.57 -17.62
CA LYS A 313 4.83 -11.64 -18.96
C LYS A 313 3.84 -11.28 -20.06
N GLN A 314 2.58 -11.73 -20.00
CA GLN A 314 1.55 -11.37 -20.98
C GLN A 314 1.34 -9.84 -21.02
N LEU A 315 1.18 -9.19 -19.84
CA LEU A 315 1.05 -7.74 -19.72
C LEU A 315 2.27 -7.03 -20.35
N LEU A 316 3.48 -7.47 -19.99
CA LEU A 316 4.73 -6.92 -20.50
C LEU A 316 4.84 -7.04 -22.03
N VAL A 317 4.42 -8.16 -22.63
CA VAL A 317 4.40 -8.33 -24.08
C VAL A 317 3.42 -7.40 -24.76
N ASN A 318 2.21 -7.22 -24.20
CA ASN A 318 1.22 -6.26 -24.73
C ASN A 318 1.78 -4.81 -24.71
N THR A 319 2.48 -4.46 -23.63
CA THR A 319 3.14 -3.15 -23.51
C THR A 319 4.29 -3.01 -24.50
N LYS A 320 5.14 -4.04 -24.59
CA LYS A 320 6.26 -4.09 -25.55
C LYS A 320 5.84 -3.81 -26.99
N ASP A 321 4.73 -4.41 -27.43
CA ASP A 321 4.22 -4.28 -28.79
C ASP A 321 3.66 -2.87 -29.11
N ALA A 322 3.56 -2.02 -28.09
CA ALA A 322 3.22 -0.60 -28.24
C ALA A 322 4.45 0.32 -28.23
N MET A 323 5.61 -0.16 -27.82
CA MET A 323 6.82 0.62 -27.65
C MET A 323 7.62 0.79 -28.94
N ILE A 324 8.35 1.90 -29.07
CA ILE A 324 9.28 2.18 -30.15
C ILE A 324 10.71 1.94 -29.65
N LYS A 325 11.45 1.05 -30.36
CA LYS A 325 12.84 0.72 -30.01
C LYS A 325 13.73 1.96 -30.09
N GLY A 326 14.53 2.17 -29.04
CA GLY A 326 15.44 3.32 -28.93
C GLY A 326 14.77 4.63 -28.52
N TYR A 327 13.44 4.64 -28.35
CA TYR A 327 12.68 5.81 -27.93
C TYR A 327 11.91 5.57 -26.63
N SER A 328 11.06 4.54 -26.59
CA SER A 328 10.19 4.27 -25.45
C SER A 328 10.94 3.64 -24.28
N LYS A 329 10.58 4.03 -23.07
CA LYS A 329 11.05 3.46 -21.81
C LYS A 329 9.93 2.69 -21.11
N LEU A 330 10.28 1.59 -20.48
CA LEU A 330 9.43 0.91 -19.50
C LEU A 330 9.95 1.27 -18.10
N LEU A 331 9.07 1.80 -17.26
CA LEU A 331 9.38 2.15 -15.88
C LEU A 331 8.44 1.35 -14.96
N ILE A 332 9.00 0.52 -14.12
CA ILE A 332 8.27 -0.29 -13.15
C ILE A 332 8.67 0.18 -11.76
N TYR A 333 7.72 0.65 -10.96
CA TYR A 333 7.96 1.02 -9.57
C TYR A 333 7.35 -0.06 -8.68
N ASP A 334 8.21 -0.91 -8.13
CA ASP A 334 7.77 -2.12 -7.45
C ASP A 334 8.81 -2.55 -6.40
N ILE A 335 8.43 -3.49 -5.53
CA ILE A 335 9.34 -4.08 -4.58
C ILE A 335 10.39 -4.92 -5.32
N VAL A 336 11.65 -4.68 -4.96
CA VAL A 336 12.78 -5.55 -5.35
C VAL A 336 13.35 -6.13 -4.07
N LEU A 337 13.08 -7.41 -3.82
CA LEU A 337 13.54 -8.06 -2.60
C LEU A 337 15.07 -8.17 -2.58
N PRO A 338 15.74 -7.67 -1.53
CA PRO A 338 17.16 -7.87 -1.36
C PRO A 338 17.46 -9.35 -1.04
N PRO A 339 18.66 -9.86 -1.39
CA PRO A 339 19.03 -11.24 -1.11
C PRO A 339 19.14 -11.55 0.38
N ILE A 340 19.36 -10.54 1.22
CA ILE A 340 19.46 -10.63 2.68
C ILE A 340 18.91 -9.35 3.29
N GLY A 341 18.18 -9.48 4.40
CA GLY A 341 17.75 -8.32 5.19
C GLY A 341 16.54 -7.59 4.67
N ALA A 342 15.68 -8.26 3.90
CA ALA A 342 14.38 -7.70 3.50
C ALA A 342 13.60 -7.18 4.71
N SER A 343 12.97 -6.03 4.57
CA SER A 343 12.20 -5.39 5.63
C SER A 343 10.92 -6.16 5.94
N ILE A 344 10.37 -5.93 7.16
CA ILE A 344 9.07 -6.52 7.53
C ILE A 344 8.00 -6.18 6.50
N THR A 345 7.98 -4.95 6.02
CA THR A 345 6.95 -4.49 5.07
C THR A 345 7.08 -5.21 3.72
N GLN A 346 8.30 -5.35 3.19
CA GLN A 346 8.53 -6.09 1.94
C GLN A 346 8.15 -7.57 2.06
N THR A 347 8.54 -8.23 3.14
CA THR A 347 8.24 -9.66 3.35
C THR A 347 6.78 -9.92 3.71
N THR A 348 6.10 -8.97 4.38
CA THR A 348 4.66 -9.06 4.60
C THR A 348 3.92 -8.97 3.28
N MET A 349 4.28 -8.01 2.42
CA MET A 349 3.67 -7.86 1.11
C MET A 349 3.87 -9.12 0.25
N ASP A 350 5.06 -9.70 0.23
CA ASP A 350 5.34 -10.94 -0.51
C ASP A 350 4.39 -12.09 -0.11
N VAL A 351 4.22 -12.31 1.20
CA VAL A 351 3.31 -13.36 1.70
C VAL A 351 1.85 -13.00 1.44
N GLU A 352 1.47 -11.72 1.47
CA GLU A 352 0.12 -11.28 1.11
C GLU A 352 -0.18 -11.49 -0.37
N MET A 353 0.74 -11.15 -1.27
CA MET A 353 0.58 -11.41 -2.71
C MET A 353 0.43 -12.91 -2.99
N MET A 354 1.23 -13.75 -2.34
CA MET A 354 1.06 -15.21 -2.42
C MET A 354 -0.33 -15.65 -1.92
N SER A 355 -0.77 -15.12 -0.78
CA SER A 355 -2.01 -15.50 -0.12
C SER A 355 -3.26 -15.10 -0.88
N LEU A 356 -3.24 -13.93 -1.51
CA LEU A 356 -4.41 -13.33 -2.17
C LEU A 356 -4.48 -13.67 -3.66
N LEU A 357 -3.32 -13.74 -4.33
CA LEU A 357 -3.22 -13.68 -5.78
C LEU A 357 -2.36 -14.80 -6.39
N SER A 358 -1.76 -15.68 -5.57
CA SER A 358 -0.73 -16.65 -6.02
C SER A 358 0.44 -15.96 -6.75
N ALA A 359 0.74 -14.74 -6.35
CA ALA A 359 1.76 -13.88 -6.91
C ALA A 359 2.90 -13.68 -5.89
N SER A 360 3.89 -12.85 -6.18
CA SER A 360 5.05 -12.68 -5.32
C SER A 360 5.75 -11.35 -5.55
N GLU A 361 6.43 -10.87 -4.53
CA GLU A 361 7.48 -9.89 -4.70
C GLU A 361 8.72 -10.53 -5.28
N ARG A 362 9.40 -9.85 -6.19
CA ARG A 362 10.50 -10.42 -6.95
C ARG A 362 11.85 -9.93 -6.48
N THR A 363 12.82 -10.84 -6.42
CA THR A 363 14.24 -10.46 -6.26
C THR A 363 14.74 -9.78 -7.54
N GLN A 364 15.89 -9.09 -7.46
CA GLN A 364 16.50 -8.51 -8.65
C GLN A 364 16.68 -9.53 -9.77
N SER A 365 17.17 -10.73 -9.45
CA SER A 365 17.37 -11.79 -10.46
C SER A 365 16.06 -12.30 -11.04
N ALA A 366 14.98 -12.34 -10.26
CA ALA A 366 13.65 -12.71 -10.76
C ALA A 366 13.12 -11.63 -11.73
N TRP A 367 13.29 -10.35 -11.42
CA TRP A 367 12.97 -9.24 -12.32
C TRP A 367 13.78 -9.30 -13.62
N GLU A 368 15.10 -9.56 -13.54
CA GLU A 368 15.98 -9.72 -14.72
C GLU A 368 15.50 -10.84 -15.64
N ASN A 369 15.11 -11.99 -15.07
CA ASN A 369 14.59 -13.11 -15.84
C ASN A 369 13.26 -12.79 -16.51
N LEU A 370 12.28 -12.26 -15.74
CA LEU A 370 10.95 -11.92 -16.25
C LEU A 370 11.02 -10.92 -17.40
N LEU A 371 11.81 -9.84 -17.25
CA LEU A 371 11.94 -8.80 -18.25
C LEU A 371 12.69 -9.28 -19.49
N THR A 372 13.76 -10.06 -19.32
CA THR A 372 14.50 -10.66 -20.43
C THR A 372 13.59 -11.60 -21.23
N ASP A 373 12.83 -12.44 -20.53
CA ASP A 373 11.89 -13.38 -21.15
C ASP A 373 10.73 -12.67 -21.89
N ALA A 374 10.37 -11.46 -21.47
CA ALA A 374 9.39 -10.62 -22.15
C ALA A 374 9.99 -9.81 -23.33
N GLY A 375 11.31 -9.82 -23.51
CA GLY A 375 12.03 -9.15 -24.58
C GLY A 375 12.48 -7.73 -24.24
N PHE A 376 12.74 -7.47 -22.98
CA PHE A 376 13.29 -6.21 -22.47
C PHE A 376 14.75 -6.38 -22.04
N LYS A 377 15.46 -5.28 -22.03
CA LYS A 377 16.78 -5.12 -21.44
C LYS A 377 16.69 -4.09 -20.31
N ILE A 378 17.10 -4.47 -19.13
CA ILE A 378 17.18 -3.55 -17.99
C ILE A 378 18.30 -2.55 -18.22
N VAL A 379 17.99 -1.27 -18.00
CA VAL A 379 18.92 -0.16 -18.06
C VAL A 379 19.50 0.12 -16.68
N ASN A 380 18.62 0.22 -15.66
CA ASN A 380 19.05 0.48 -14.29
C ASN A 380 17.95 0.14 -13.26
N PHE A 381 18.37 -0.04 -12.01
CA PHE A 381 17.52 -0.06 -10.82
C PHE A 381 17.77 1.23 -10.03
N TRP A 382 16.73 2.02 -9.83
CA TRP A 382 16.78 3.29 -9.10
C TRP A 382 16.15 3.09 -7.71
N PRO A 383 16.95 3.04 -6.62
CA PRO A 383 16.41 2.76 -5.29
C PRO A 383 15.64 3.95 -4.75
N ASP A 384 14.50 3.67 -4.11
CA ASP A 384 13.80 4.62 -3.26
C ASP A 384 14.65 4.95 -2.02
N PRO A 385 14.80 6.23 -1.64
CA PRO A 385 15.46 6.62 -0.40
C PRO A 385 14.91 5.97 0.86
N GLN A 386 13.65 5.54 0.88
CA GLN A 386 13.03 4.79 1.97
C GLN A 386 13.36 3.29 1.94
N GLU A 387 14.08 2.82 0.92
CA GLU A 387 14.48 1.41 0.70
C GLU A 387 13.28 0.44 0.65
N TYR A 388 12.12 0.95 0.21
CA TYR A 388 10.91 0.15 0.16
C TYR A 388 10.70 -0.47 -1.23
N GLU A 389 10.78 0.34 -2.28
CA GLU A 389 10.63 -0.04 -3.68
C GLU A 389 11.82 0.45 -4.50
N MET A 390 11.85 0.07 -5.77
CA MET A 390 12.80 0.59 -6.75
C MET A 390 12.09 0.87 -8.06
N ILE A 391 12.58 1.87 -8.80
CA ILE A 391 12.19 1.99 -10.20
C ILE A 391 13.13 1.13 -11.03
N ILE A 392 12.57 0.20 -11.77
CA ILE A 392 13.24 -0.61 -12.76
C ILE A 392 13.05 0.07 -14.10
N GLU A 393 14.13 0.63 -14.66
CA GLU A 393 14.13 1.19 -16.00
C GLU A 393 14.54 0.11 -17.00
N ALA A 394 13.70 -0.12 -18.01
CA ALA A 394 13.98 -1.06 -19.08
C ALA A 394 13.66 -0.48 -20.46
N GLU A 395 14.24 -1.07 -21.50
CA GLU A 395 14.03 -0.75 -22.90
C GLU A 395 13.91 -2.02 -23.74
N LEU A 396 13.46 -1.88 -24.98
CA LEU A 396 13.38 -3.02 -25.90
C LEU A 396 14.78 -3.60 -26.19
N ALA A 397 14.93 -4.91 -26.04
CA ALA A 397 16.17 -5.65 -26.28
C ALA A 397 16.67 -5.60 -27.76
#